data_c1ffc0db5d4b8cce1ffaba36a0d218c6
#
_entry.id   c1ffc0db5d4b8cce1ffaba36a0d218c6
#
_cell.length_a   1.000
_cell.length_b   1.000
_cell.length_c   1.000
_cell.angle_alpha   90.00
_cell.angle_beta   90.00
_cell.angle_gamma   90.00
#
_symmetry.space_group_name_H-M   'P 1'
#
loop_
_entity.id
_entity.type
_entity.pdbx_description
1 polymer ?
#
loop_
_entity_poly.entity_id
_entity_poly.type
_entity_poly.pdbx_seq_one_letter_code
_entity_poly.pdbx_strand_id
1 'polypeptide(L)'
;VQDTTIVINTSVTVAEQAVTTVTTKGRGTVVVNNTAPSIEYNIKIQGIDFSVTADATDFTYDDVLTDKTGHNIKDALTTGIAAQQSANNADFNGTWTVERNGADSLDIKRVVSGALTNFTLEVRGGSNNAAIGAFQDEVSSIGLLPIESYHNHTVKIVNTAAIDDDYYAKFTAENGVSG
;
A
#
# COMPACT_ATOMS: atom_id res chain seq x y z
N VAL A 1 -2.69 -37.47 -4.18
CA VAL A 1 -2.96 -36.55 -5.30
C VAL A 1 -3.85 -35.46 -4.71
N GLN A 2 -3.31 -34.24 -4.60
CA GLN A 2 -4.11 -33.08 -4.19
C GLN A 2 -4.82 -32.56 -5.43
N ASP A 3 -6.14 -32.63 -5.41
CA ASP A 3 -6.99 -32.11 -6.49
C ASP A 3 -7.07 -30.59 -6.32
N THR A 4 -6.38 -29.85 -7.20
CA THR A 4 -6.48 -28.39 -7.22
C THR A 4 -7.62 -28.00 -8.14
N THR A 5 -8.75 -27.62 -7.59
CA THR A 5 -9.87 -27.09 -8.38
C THR A 5 -9.58 -25.64 -8.74
N ILE A 6 -9.27 -25.39 -10.00
CA ILE A 6 -9.15 -24.02 -10.54
C ILE A 6 -10.58 -23.61 -10.95
N VAL A 7 -11.16 -22.67 -10.23
CA VAL A 7 -12.43 -22.05 -10.62
C VAL A 7 -12.14 -20.95 -11.64
N ILE A 8 -12.36 -21.24 -12.90
CA ILE A 8 -12.27 -20.25 -13.98
C ILE A 8 -13.65 -19.61 -14.13
N ASN A 9 -13.74 -18.31 -13.89
CA ASN A 9 -14.94 -17.57 -14.26
C ASN A 9 -14.95 -17.39 -15.79
N THR A 10 -15.73 -18.21 -16.49
CA THR A 10 -15.82 -18.22 -17.94
C THR A 10 -16.49 -16.98 -18.56
N SER A 11 -17.06 -16.10 -17.74
CA SER A 11 -17.57 -14.79 -18.16
C SER A 11 -16.46 -13.74 -18.29
N VAL A 12 -15.25 -14.02 -17.82
CA VAL A 12 -14.09 -13.16 -18.02
C VAL A 12 -13.28 -13.70 -19.18
N THR A 13 -13.37 -13.04 -20.32
CA THR A 13 -12.44 -13.28 -21.42
C THR A 13 -11.05 -12.88 -20.95
N VAL A 14 -10.16 -13.85 -20.78
CA VAL A 14 -8.73 -13.57 -20.59
C VAL A 14 -8.24 -13.04 -21.94
N ALA A 15 -8.38 -11.75 -22.15
CA ALA A 15 -7.72 -11.07 -23.23
C ALA A 15 -6.32 -10.72 -22.74
N GLU A 16 -5.30 -11.05 -23.52
CA GLU A 16 -3.99 -10.46 -23.38
C GLU A 16 -4.17 -8.95 -23.54
N GLN A 17 -4.27 -8.25 -22.41
CA GLN A 17 -4.42 -6.81 -22.46
C GLN A 17 -3.07 -6.26 -22.90
N ALA A 18 -3.07 -5.54 -24.01
CA ALA A 18 -1.92 -4.77 -24.45
C ALA A 18 -1.28 -4.09 -23.23
N VAL A 19 0.02 -4.29 -23.08
CA VAL A 19 0.82 -3.84 -21.94
C VAL A 19 0.36 -2.47 -21.50
N THR A 20 -0.47 -2.41 -20.46
CA THR A 20 -0.75 -1.16 -19.78
C THR A 20 0.50 -0.88 -18.98
N THR A 21 1.34 -0.02 -19.50
CA THR A 21 2.51 0.45 -18.76
C THR A 21 2.00 1.12 -17.51
N VAL A 22 2.00 0.40 -16.38
CA VAL A 22 1.71 0.96 -15.06
C VAL A 22 2.95 1.76 -14.68
N THR A 23 3.00 3.01 -15.08
CA THR A 23 4.21 3.84 -15.06
C THR A 23 4.33 4.76 -13.85
N THR A 24 3.47 4.63 -12.85
CA THR A 24 3.49 5.65 -11.80
C THR A 24 3.63 5.07 -10.40
N LYS A 25 4.87 4.96 -9.93
CA LYS A 25 5.18 4.86 -8.49
C LYS A 25 4.79 6.14 -7.72
N GLY A 26 3.80 6.89 -8.20
CA GLY A 26 3.20 8.05 -7.54
C GLY A 26 2.12 7.68 -6.53
N ARG A 27 1.88 6.38 -6.37
CA ARG A 27 1.04 5.78 -5.33
C ARG A 27 1.81 4.69 -4.61
N GLY A 28 1.42 4.43 -3.37
CA GLY A 28 1.91 3.31 -2.59
C GLY A 28 0.86 2.91 -1.57
N THR A 29 0.77 1.61 -1.31
CA THR A 29 -0.14 1.07 -0.29
C THR A 29 0.68 0.51 0.85
N VAL A 30 0.33 0.87 2.06
CA VAL A 30 0.85 0.31 3.31
C VAL A 30 -0.21 -0.62 3.87
N VAL A 31 0.16 -1.86 4.17
CA VAL A 31 -0.74 -2.90 4.70
C VAL A 31 -0.28 -3.29 6.09
N VAL A 32 -1.17 -3.23 7.07
CA VAL A 32 -0.92 -3.74 8.42
C VAL A 32 -1.32 -5.20 8.47
N ASN A 33 -0.34 -6.07 8.66
CA ASN A 33 -0.56 -7.53 8.68
C ASN A 33 -0.86 -8.05 10.09
N ASN A 34 -0.42 -7.32 11.12
CA ASN A 34 -0.63 -7.71 12.50
C ASN A 34 -0.69 -6.48 13.40
N THR A 35 -1.61 -6.51 14.35
CA THR A 35 -1.77 -5.49 15.39
C THR A 35 -1.51 -6.11 16.76
N ALA A 36 -0.61 -5.52 17.52
CA ALA A 36 -0.38 -5.89 18.91
C ALA A 36 0.19 -4.71 19.69
N PRO A 37 0.05 -4.69 21.02
CA PRO A 37 0.63 -3.66 21.84
C PRO A 37 2.14 -3.52 21.63
N SER A 38 2.61 -2.28 21.67
CA SER A 38 4.04 -1.94 21.59
C SER A 38 4.75 -2.35 20.28
N ILE A 39 4.02 -2.70 19.23
CA ILE A 39 4.63 -2.83 17.90
C ILE A 39 5.00 -1.43 17.41
N GLU A 40 6.24 -1.26 16.99
CA GLU A 40 6.68 -0.10 16.25
C GLU A 40 6.45 -0.35 14.77
N TYR A 41 5.71 0.55 14.12
CA TYR A 41 5.53 0.61 12.67
C TYR A 41 6.38 1.76 12.14
N ASN A 42 7.28 1.47 11.24
CA ASN A 42 8.13 2.47 10.59
C ASN A 42 7.87 2.46 9.09
N ILE A 43 7.48 3.61 8.59
CA ILE A 43 7.26 3.84 7.17
C ILE A 43 8.33 4.84 6.70
N LYS A 44 9.14 4.44 5.74
CA LYS A 44 10.16 5.30 5.17
C LYS A 44 9.70 5.80 3.81
N ILE A 45 9.60 7.12 3.67
CA ILE A 45 9.27 7.80 2.42
C ILE A 45 10.42 8.72 2.07
N GLN A 46 10.95 8.63 0.85
CA GLN A 46 12.06 9.45 0.37
C GLN A 46 13.26 9.44 1.34
N GLY A 47 13.54 8.28 1.93
CA GLY A 47 14.63 8.11 2.89
C GLY A 47 14.36 8.62 4.30
N ILE A 48 13.22 9.27 4.57
CA ILE A 48 12.83 9.77 5.89
C ILE A 48 11.93 8.76 6.58
N ASP A 49 12.24 8.45 7.83
CA ASP A 49 11.48 7.52 8.68
C ASP A 49 10.31 8.25 9.38
N PHE A 50 9.13 7.66 9.29
CA PHE A 50 7.93 8.05 10.02
C PHE A 50 7.50 6.87 10.88
N SER A 51 7.73 6.98 12.19
CA SER A 51 7.47 5.88 13.12
C SER A 51 6.29 6.19 14.01
N VAL A 52 5.53 5.15 14.32
CA VAL A 52 4.53 5.15 15.37
C VAL A 52 4.63 3.85 16.15
N THR A 53 4.49 3.92 17.47
CA THR A 53 4.42 2.74 18.33
C THR A 53 2.99 2.56 18.79
N ALA A 54 2.42 1.39 18.53
CA ALA A 54 1.09 1.04 19.01
C ALA A 54 1.03 1.11 20.54
N ASP A 55 0.00 1.75 21.07
CA ASP A 55 -0.23 1.82 22.50
C ASP A 55 -0.60 0.44 23.07
N ALA A 56 -0.58 0.34 24.41
CA ALA A 56 -0.97 -0.88 25.13
C ALA A 56 -2.45 -1.29 24.91
N THR A 57 -3.26 -0.41 24.35
CA THR A 57 -4.68 -0.61 24.07
C THR A 57 -5.03 -0.68 22.58
N ASP A 58 -4.04 -0.61 21.69
CA ASP A 58 -4.27 -0.63 20.24
C ASP A 58 -4.28 -2.08 19.75
N PHE A 59 -5.48 -2.64 19.58
CA PHE A 59 -5.68 -4.04 19.20
C PHE A 59 -6.39 -4.20 17.87
N THR A 60 -6.92 -3.13 17.28
CA THR A 60 -7.64 -3.18 16.01
C THR A 60 -6.83 -2.54 14.90
N TYR A 61 -7.14 -2.90 13.65
CA TYR A 61 -6.55 -2.21 12.49
C TYR A 61 -6.95 -0.74 12.44
N ASP A 62 -8.17 -0.40 12.88
CA ASP A 62 -8.65 0.97 12.93
C ASP A 62 -7.83 1.82 13.89
N ASP A 63 -7.55 1.31 15.09
CA ASP A 63 -6.72 1.99 16.07
C ASP A 63 -5.33 2.34 15.49
N VAL A 64 -4.68 1.34 14.89
CA VAL A 64 -3.31 1.48 14.36
C VAL A 64 -3.27 2.35 13.10
N LEU A 65 -4.30 2.27 12.26
CA LEU A 65 -4.29 2.97 10.97
C LEU A 65 -4.79 4.40 11.07
N THR A 66 -5.87 4.68 11.83
CA THR A 66 -6.58 5.97 11.75
C THR A 66 -7.15 6.51 13.05
N ASP A 67 -7.54 5.67 14.03
CA ASP A 67 -8.43 6.11 15.10
C ASP A 67 -7.71 6.68 16.34
N LYS A 68 -6.56 6.17 16.68
CA LYS A 68 -5.79 6.66 17.84
C LYS A 68 -4.99 7.90 17.49
N THR A 69 -5.57 9.06 17.72
CA THR A 69 -4.94 10.37 17.46
C THR A 69 -3.52 10.46 18.04
N GLY A 70 -2.54 10.72 17.16
CA GLY A 70 -1.14 10.81 17.50
C GLY A 70 -0.41 9.46 17.69
N HIS A 71 -1.14 8.36 17.67
CA HIS A 71 -0.61 7.00 17.79
C HIS A 71 -0.98 6.09 16.60
N ASN A 72 -1.46 6.66 15.52
CA ASN A 72 -1.80 5.93 14.31
C ASN A 72 -0.88 6.30 13.14
N ILE A 73 -0.79 5.40 12.17
CA ILE A 73 0.10 5.53 11.01
C ILE A 73 -0.30 6.73 10.14
N LYS A 74 -1.58 6.98 9.94
CA LYS A 74 -2.06 8.11 9.11
C LYS A 74 -1.60 9.44 9.68
N ASP A 75 -1.75 9.66 10.98
CA ASP A 75 -1.33 10.90 11.64
C ASP A 75 0.20 11.07 11.60
N ALA A 76 0.95 9.99 11.84
CA ALA A 76 2.40 10.03 11.75
C ALA A 76 2.87 10.45 10.35
N LEU A 77 2.28 9.88 9.30
CA LEU A 77 2.59 10.21 7.92
C LEU A 77 2.16 11.64 7.57
N THR A 78 0.93 12.03 7.85
CA THR A 78 0.42 13.36 7.47
C THR A 78 1.17 14.47 8.17
N THR A 79 1.41 14.32 9.48
CA THR A 79 2.16 15.31 10.29
C THR A 79 3.62 15.35 9.86
N GLY A 80 4.23 14.20 9.67
CA GLY A 80 5.63 14.10 9.27
C GLY A 80 5.89 14.68 7.88
N ILE A 81 5.04 14.37 6.90
CA ILE A 81 5.12 14.93 5.55
C ILE A 81 4.96 16.45 5.59
N ALA A 82 3.98 16.97 6.34
CA ALA A 82 3.79 18.41 6.50
C ALA A 82 5.01 19.10 7.14
N ALA A 83 5.68 18.44 8.09
CA ALA A 83 6.92 18.95 8.68
C ALA A 83 8.06 19.02 7.66
N GLN A 84 8.22 18.01 6.79
CA GLN A 84 9.20 18.03 5.72
C GLN A 84 8.91 19.15 4.70
N GLN A 85 7.65 19.37 4.35
CA GLN A 85 7.23 20.47 3.47
C GLN A 85 7.55 21.83 4.10
N SER A 86 7.28 21.99 5.40
CA SER A 86 7.58 23.22 6.15
C SER A 86 9.07 23.49 6.26
N ALA A 87 9.90 22.44 6.25
CA ALA A 87 11.34 22.53 6.19
C ALA A 87 11.89 22.79 4.76
N ASN A 88 11.01 22.99 3.76
CA ASN A 88 11.35 23.15 2.35
C ASN A 88 12.13 21.96 1.77
N ASN A 89 11.89 20.75 2.24
CA ASN A 89 12.48 19.56 1.67
C ASN A 89 11.89 19.31 0.27
N ALA A 90 12.71 19.45 -0.77
CA ALA A 90 12.28 19.35 -2.17
C ALA A 90 11.70 17.96 -2.52
N ASP A 91 12.13 16.91 -1.84
CA ASP A 91 11.65 15.55 -2.05
C ASP A 91 10.19 15.35 -1.57
N PHE A 92 9.70 16.28 -0.74
CA PHE A 92 8.34 16.27 -0.23
C PHE A 92 7.45 17.36 -0.84
N ASN A 93 7.89 18.06 -1.88
CA ASN A 93 7.04 19.03 -2.56
C ASN A 93 5.78 18.38 -3.17
N GLY A 94 4.76 19.22 -3.46
CA GLY A 94 3.49 18.81 -4.04
C GLY A 94 2.42 18.49 -3.00
N THR A 95 1.34 17.88 -3.46
CA THR A 95 0.21 17.46 -2.62
C THR A 95 0.35 15.98 -2.30
N TRP A 96 0.36 15.69 -1.01
CA TRP A 96 0.35 14.33 -0.49
C TRP A 96 -1.03 14.00 0.09
N THR A 97 -1.50 12.80 -0.18
CA THR A 97 -2.75 12.28 0.36
C THR A 97 -2.45 10.96 1.04
N VAL A 98 -2.93 10.79 2.26
CA VAL A 98 -2.86 9.53 3.01
C VAL A 98 -4.29 9.19 3.43
N GLU A 99 -4.85 8.15 2.86
CA GLU A 99 -6.26 7.78 3.05
C GLU A 99 -6.39 6.30 3.41
N ARG A 100 -7.43 5.99 4.20
CA ARG A 100 -7.82 4.61 4.47
C ARG A 100 -8.23 3.93 3.17
N ASN A 101 -7.76 2.72 2.98
CA ASN A 101 -8.07 1.93 1.80
C ASN A 101 -8.35 0.48 2.22
N GLY A 102 -9.63 0.18 2.47
CA GLY A 102 -10.03 -1.11 3.01
C GLY A 102 -9.83 -1.25 4.53
N ALA A 103 -9.91 -2.49 5.02
CA ALA A 103 -9.91 -2.79 6.45
C ALA A 103 -8.53 -2.70 7.10
N ASP A 104 -7.47 -2.96 6.36
CA ASP A 104 -6.11 -3.19 6.87
C ASP A 104 -5.03 -2.31 6.23
N SER A 105 -5.41 -1.34 5.38
CA SER A 105 -4.43 -0.61 4.58
C SER A 105 -4.66 0.89 4.47
N LEU A 106 -3.60 1.62 4.11
CA LEU A 106 -3.60 3.03 3.74
C LEU A 106 -3.04 3.20 2.33
N ASP A 107 -3.66 4.06 1.54
CA ASP A 107 -3.15 4.53 0.25
C ASP A 107 -2.41 5.86 0.42
N ILE A 108 -1.22 5.94 -0.14
CA ILE A 108 -0.38 7.14 -0.15
C ILE A 108 -0.24 7.59 -1.59
N LYS A 109 -0.51 8.86 -1.84
CA LYS A 109 -0.43 9.43 -3.17
C LYS A 109 0.32 10.76 -3.15
N ARG A 110 1.17 10.98 -4.14
CA ARG A 110 1.90 12.23 -4.36
C ARG A 110 1.54 12.82 -5.71
N VAL A 111 1.17 14.09 -5.73
CA VAL A 111 0.86 14.85 -6.95
C VAL A 111 1.68 16.12 -6.99
N VAL A 112 2.45 16.33 -8.06
CA VAL A 112 3.21 17.57 -8.32
C VAL A 112 2.75 18.12 -9.66
N SER A 113 2.36 19.40 -9.68
CA SER A 113 1.86 20.06 -10.89
C SER A 113 0.72 19.32 -11.61
N GLY A 114 -0.16 18.69 -10.83
CA GLY A 114 -1.31 17.96 -11.34
C GLY A 114 -1.04 16.53 -11.82
N ALA A 115 0.21 16.05 -11.76
CA ALA A 115 0.60 14.71 -12.16
C ALA A 115 1.05 13.86 -10.97
N LEU A 116 0.70 12.55 -11.01
CA LEU A 116 1.26 11.58 -10.06
C LEU A 116 2.78 11.57 -10.19
N THR A 117 3.46 11.69 -9.06
CA THR A 117 4.92 11.85 -9.02
C THR A 117 5.53 10.77 -8.14
N ASN A 118 6.52 10.08 -8.68
CA ASN A 118 7.19 8.97 -8.02
C ASN A 118 7.76 9.35 -6.66
N PHE A 119 7.74 8.39 -5.75
CA PHE A 119 8.40 8.44 -4.45
C PHE A 119 8.88 7.05 -4.06
N THR A 120 9.82 6.98 -3.13
CA THR A 120 10.26 5.71 -2.55
C THR A 120 9.45 5.40 -1.30
N LEU A 121 9.07 4.13 -1.14
CA LEU A 121 8.32 3.64 0.00
C LEU A 121 8.93 2.34 0.50
N GLU A 122 9.30 2.33 1.78
CA GLU A 122 9.79 1.15 2.49
C GLU A 122 9.09 1.07 3.84
N VAL A 123 8.96 -0.13 4.40
CA VAL A 123 8.35 -0.33 5.72
C VAL A 123 9.12 -1.32 6.57
N ARG A 124 9.03 -1.13 7.88
CA ARG A 124 9.53 -2.06 8.90
C ARG A 124 8.58 -2.08 10.09
N GLY A 125 8.35 -3.25 10.69
CA GLY A 125 7.53 -3.34 11.90
C GLY A 125 7.38 -4.75 12.44
N GLY A 126 7.39 -4.87 13.75
CA GLY A 126 7.31 -6.15 14.44
C GLY A 126 8.53 -7.04 14.26
N SER A 127 8.44 -8.26 14.75
CA SER A 127 9.49 -9.27 14.59
C SER A 127 9.60 -9.69 13.12
N ASN A 128 10.80 -9.64 12.56
CA ASN A 128 11.11 -9.98 11.17
C ASN A 128 10.32 -9.16 10.12
N ASN A 129 9.93 -7.94 10.46
CA ASN A 129 9.13 -7.05 9.62
C ASN A 129 7.77 -7.64 9.19
N ALA A 130 7.20 -8.54 9.99
CA ALA A 130 5.97 -9.25 9.65
C ALA A 130 4.70 -8.43 9.92
N ALA A 131 4.77 -7.37 10.75
CA ALA A 131 3.60 -6.62 11.17
C ALA A 131 3.06 -5.64 10.13
N ILE A 132 3.89 -5.26 9.15
CA ILE A 132 3.56 -4.27 8.13
C ILE A 132 4.18 -4.65 6.80
N GLY A 133 3.45 -4.41 5.73
CA GLY A 133 3.92 -4.55 4.35
C GLY A 133 3.69 -3.27 3.57
N ALA A 134 4.38 -3.11 2.46
CA ALA A 134 4.10 -2.04 1.52
C ALA A 134 4.39 -2.49 0.09
N PHE A 135 3.67 -1.91 -0.83
CA PHE A 135 3.93 -2.06 -2.26
C PHE A 135 3.52 -0.79 -3.02
N GLN A 136 4.02 -0.65 -4.22
CA GLN A 136 3.65 0.43 -5.13
C GLN A 136 2.98 -0.18 -6.37
N ASP A 137 3.73 -0.40 -7.44
CA ASP A 137 3.19 -0.90 -8.71
C ASP A 137 3.36 -2.40 -8.87
N GLU A 138 4.20 -3.02 -8.04
CA GLU A 138 4.57 -4.42 -8.18
C GLU A 138 4.80 -5.12 -6.84
N VAL A 139 4.49 -6.39 -6.80
CA VAL A 139 4.76 -7.30 -5.67
C VAL A 139 5.32 -8.61 -6.20
N SER A 140 6.03 -9.35 -5.35
CA SER A 140 6.58 -10.66 -5.69
C SER A 140 5.58 -11.83 -5.57
N SER A 141 4.42 -11.58 -4.99
CA SER A 141 3.37 -12.60 -4.81
C SER A 141 2.01 -11.96 -4.61
N ILE A 142 0.97 -12.59 -5.14
CA ILE A 142 -0.42 -12.16 -4.93
C ILE A 142 -0.82 -12.16 -3.44
N GLY A 143 -0.22 -13.01 -2.62
CA GLY A 143 -0.47 -13.07 -1.18
C GLY A 143 0.03 -11.86 -0.39
N LEU A 144 0.78 -10.96 -1.03
CA LEU A 144 1.22 -9.69 -0.43
C LEU A 144 0.24 -8.54 -0.69
N LEU A 145 -0.77 -8.77 -1.54
CA LEU A 145 -1.80 -7.77 -1.80
C LEU A 145 -2.79 -7.71 -0.63
N PRO A 146 -3.32 -6.52 -0.29
CA PRO A 146 -4.43 -6.41 0.64
C PRO A 146 -5.70 -7.07 0.06
N ILE A 147 -6.64 -7.41 0.93
CA ILE A 147 -7.93 -7.98 0.51
C ILE A 147 -8.73 -6.95 -0.29
N GLU A 148 -8.59 -5.69 0.07
CA GLU A 148 -9.31 -4.56 -0.53
C GLU A 148 -8.35 -3.48 -1.01
N SER A 149 -8.69 -2.81 -2.10
CA SER A 149 -7.98 -1.64 -2.62
C SER A 149 -8.91 -0.80 -3.50
N TYR A 150 -8.47 0.40 -3.88
CA TYR A 150 -9.30 1.28 -4.69
C TYR A 150 -9.62 0.65 -6.06
N HIS A 151 -10.80 0.95 -6.56
CA HIS A 151 -11.28 0.45 -7.85
C HIS A 151 -10.30 0.78 -8.99
N ASN A 152 -10.03 -0.20 -9.83
CA ASN A 152 -9.05 -0.14 -10.94
C ASN A 152 -7.57 -0.09 -10.50
N HIS A 153 -7.25 -0.30 -9.23
CA HIS A 153 -5.85 -0.49 -8.84
C HIS A 153 -5.30 -1.72 -9.55
N THR A 154 -4.25 -1.53 -10.32
CA THR A 154 -3.56 -2.60 -11.05
C THR A 154 -2.14 -2.73 -10.51
N VAL A 155 -1.79 -3.93 -10.08
CA VAL A 155 -0.47 -4.25 -9.53
C VAL A 155 0.14 -5.37 -10.36
N LYS A 156 1.41 -5.21 -10.70
CA LYS A 156 2.18 -6.25 -11.37
C LYS A 156 2.65 -7.29 -10.36
N ILE A 157 2.41 -8.55 -10.64
CA ILE A 157 2.96 -9.66 -9.85
C ILE A 157 4.20 -10.13 -10.59
N VAL A 158 5.37 -9.91 -9.98
CA VAL A 158 6.67 -10.20 -10.59
C VAL A 158 7.14 -11.56 -10.13
N ASN A 159 7.25 -12.50 -11.06
CA ASN A 159 7.91 -13.77 -10.77
C ASN A 159 9.42 -13.63 -11.03
N THR A 160 10.21 -13.65 -9.97
CA THR A 160 11.67 -13.50 -10.07
C THR A 160 12.37 -14.63 -10.80
N ALA A 161 11.70 -15.76 -11.05
CA ALA A 161 12.28 -16.93 -11.71
C ALA A 161 12.19 -16.88 -13.24
N ALA A 162 11.16 -16.19 -13.81
CA ALA A 162 10.99 -16.07 -15.25
C ALA A 162 10.20 -14.79 -15.57
N ILE A 163 10.76 -13.93 -16.39
CA ILE A 163 10.12 -12.66 -16.80
C ILE A 163 8.82 -12.91 -17.57
N ASP A 164 8.72 -14.03 -18.25
CA ASP A 164 7.55 -14.40 -19.06
C ASP A 164 6.33 -14.83 -18.21
N ASP A 165 6.52 -15.04 -16.92
CA ASP A 165 5.47 -15.45 -15.96
C ASP A 165 4.89 -14.27 -15.17
N ASP A 166 5.29 -13.04 -15.47
CA ASP A 166 4.74 -11.84 -14.85
C ASP A 166 3.28 -11.65 -15.29
N TYR A 167 2.42 -11.31 -14.33
CA TYR A 167 1.02 -11.04 -14.61
C TYR A 167 0.51 -9.85 -13.80
N TYR A 168 -0.68 -9.37 -14.12
CA TYR A 168 -1.29 -8.24 -13.43
C TYR A 168 -2.51 -8.66 -12.65
N ALA A 169 -2.60 -8.20 -11.39
CA ALA A 169 -3.81 -8.26 -10.59
C ALA A 169 -4.51 -6.88 -10.62
N LYS A 170 -5.82 -6.87 -10.77
CA LYS A 170 -6.62 -5.66 -10.78
C LYS A 170 -7.72 -5.75 -9.75
N PHE A 171 -7.77 -4.76 -8.86
CA PHE A 171 -8.88 -4.62 -7.91
C PHE A 171 -10.09 -4.03 -8.61
N THR A 172 -11.23 -4.70 -8.51
CA THR A 172 -12.49 -4.25 -9.10
C THR A 172 -13.57 -4.25 -8.03
N ALA A 173 -14.13 -3.07 -7.74
CA ALA A 173 -15.30 -2.97 -6.88
C ALA A 173 -16.57 -3.18 -7.69
N GLU A 174 -17.55 -3.86 -7.12
CA GLU A 174 -18.90 -3.90 -7.65
C GLU A 174 -19.44 -2.47 -7.71
N ASN A 175 -19.96 -2.05 -8.86
CA ASN A 175 -20.40 -0.66 -9.12
C ASN A 175 -19.29 0.42 -9.22
N GLY A 176 -18.01 0.06 -9.29
CA GLY A 176 -16.91 1.00 -9.52
C GLY A 176 -16.60 1.93 -8.35
N VAL A 177 -17.14 1.67 -7.17
CA VAL A 177 -16.82 2.40 -5.94
C VAL A 177 -15.78 1.62 -5.17
N SER A 178 -14.77 2.29 -4.63
CA SER A 178 -13.81 1.66 -3.71
C SER A 178 -14.55 1.14 -2.49
N GLY A 179 -14.24 -0.07 -2.09
CA GLY A 179 -14.77 -0.67 -0.86
C GLY A 179 -14.16 -0.01 0.36
#